data_a3be7061ca6842a90c7c20cfbf57378f
#
_entry.id   a3be7061ca6842a90c7c20cfbf57378f
#
_cell.length_a   1.000
_cell.length_b   1.000
_cell.length_c   1.000
_cell.angle_alpha   90.00
_cell.angle_beta   90.00
_cell.angle_gamma   90.00
#
_symmetry.space_group_name_H-M   'P 1'
#
loop_
_entity.id
_entity.type
_entity.pdbx_description
1 polymer ?
#
loop_
_entity_poly.entity_id
_entity_poly.type
_entity_poly.pdbx_seq_one_letter_code
_entity_poly.pdbx_strand_id
1 'polypeptide(L)'
;MTTSIWDFIQNQILGMQWLNAVVGRLLTSFGLDTTNRWVGSLQFFIYDVIKITLLLCFLIFFISYIQSFFPPERSKKILSRFHGLGANTIAALLGTVTPFCSCSSVPLFIGFTSAGLPLGVTFSFLISSPMVDLGSLVLLTSIFGIRIAVLYVILGLVVAILGGSLIEKLHMEPHIESFVLRAGNVDIESPDLTTQDRLEYAKEQMVSTFKKVFPYILIGVGIGAFIHNWIPEDWVVTLLGRDNPFGVLLATLLGLPFYADIFGTIPIAEALLSKGAQLGTVLSFMMSVTTLSIPSLVMLRKAIKPKLLALFVAICVIGIILVGYLFNAIQSFI
;
A
#
# COMPACT_ATOMS: atom_id res chain seq x y z
N MET A 1 23.12 -19.61 6.96
CA MET A 1 23.27 -19.33 5.52
C MET A 1 22.01 -18.71 4.89
N THR A 2 20.83 -19.08 5.31
CA THR A 2 19.55 -18.50 4.82
C THR A 2 19.34 -17.06 5.25
N THR A 3 19.74 -16.65 6.44
CA THR A 3 19.67 -15.27 6.95
C THR A 3 20.48 -14.29 6.10
N SER A 4 21.69 -14.69 5.64
CA SER A 4 22.56 -13.83 4.82
C SER A 4 21.99 -13.52 3.42
N ILE A 5 21.27 -14.45 2.78
CA ILE A 5 20.66 -14.23 1.47
C ILE A 5 19.43 -13.33 1.63
N TRP A 6 18.63 -13.54 2.65
CA TRP A 6 17.45 -12.73 2.95
C TRP A 6 17.85 -11.28 3.29
N ASP A 7 18.85 -11.11 4.16
CA ASP A 7 19.40 -9.79 4.50
C ASP A 7 19.98 -9.06 3.28
N PHE A 8 20.61 -9.79 2.35
CA PHE A 8 21.09 -9.22 1.11
C PHE A 8 19.94 -8.73 0.22
N ILE A 9 18.90 -9.54 0.05
CA ILE A 9 17.72 -9.16 -0.75
C ILE A 9 17.03 -7.95 -0.12
N GLN A 10 16.82 -7.97 1.19
CA GLN A 10 16.12 -6.94 1.93
C GLN A 10 16.89 -5.61 1.92
N ASN A 11 18.18 -5.62 2.17
CA ASN A 11 18.98 -4.40 2.32
C ASN A 11 19.53 -3.87 0.98
N GLN A 12 19.93 -4.76 0.07
CA GLN A 12 20.60 -4.36 -1.17
C GLN A 12 19.63 -4.24 -2.35
N ILE A 13 18.61 -5.09 -2.45
CA ILE A 13 17.66 -5.07 -3.57
C ILE A 13 16.44 -4.22 -3.23
N LEU A 14 15.73 -4.53 -2.14
CA LEU A 14 14.51 -3.81 -1.77
C LEU A 14 14.82 -2.49 -1.04
N GLY A 15 15.74 -2.51 -0.10
CA GLY A 15 16.18 -1.32 0.64
C GLY A 15 17.09 -0.40 -0.14
N MET A 16 17.74 -0.87 -1.23
CA MET A 16 18.67 -0.10 -2.06
C MET A 16 19.65 0.77 -1.25
N GLN A 17 20.20 0.24 -0.15
CA GLN A 17 21.11 0.99 0.73
C GLN A 17 22.33 1.51 -0.01
N TRP A 18 22.79 0.79 -1.05
CA TRP A 18 23.84 1.26 -1.95
C TRP A 18 23.49 2.59 -2.63
N LEU A 19 22.19 2.79 -2.98
CA LEU A 19 21.72 4.04 -3.61
C LEU A 19 21.77 5.19 -2.60
N ASN A 20 21.39 4.97 -1.34
CA ASN A 20 21.52 5.97 -0.29
C ASN A 20 22.99 6.40 -0.09
N ALA A 21 23.93 5.44 -0.09
CA ALA A 21 25.35 5.72 -0.01
C ALA A 21 25.86 6.50 -1.24
N VAL A 22 25.38 6.21 -2.44
CA VAL A 22 25.73 6.95 -3.68
C VAL A 22 25.21 8.38 -3.60
N VAL A 23 23.95 8.59 -3.22
CA VAL A 23 23.37 9.94 -3.07
C VAL A 23 24.12 10.73 -2.01
N GLY A 24 24.47 10.11 -0.88
CA GLY A 24 25.26 10.74 0.17
C GLY A 24 26.63 11.19 -0.33
N ARG A 25 27.35 10.33 -1.06
CA ARG A 25 28.66 10.68 -1.69
C ARG A 25 28.55 11.81 -2.71
N LEU A 26 27.47 11.81 -3.50
CA LEU A 26 27.21 12.88 -4.46
C LEU A 26 27.02 14.23 -3.74
N LEU A 27 26.21 14.27 -2.69
CA LEU A 27 25.96 15.50 -1.93
C LEU A 27 27.24 16.01 -1.24
N THR A 28 28.04 15.11 -0.68
CA THR A 28 29.34 15.48 -0.09
C THR A 28 30.35 15.99 -1.13
N SER A 29 30.34 15.44 -2.37
CA SER A 29 31.17 15.94 -3.46
C SER A 29 30.79 17.35 -3.93
N PHE A 30 29.53 17.76 -3.73
CA PHE A 30 29.06 19.13 -3.95
C PHE A 30 29.33 20.08 -2.76
N GLY A 31 30.06 19.59 -1.74
CA GLY A 31 30.41 20.40 -0.58
C GLY A 31 29.27 20.57 0.44
N LEU A 32 28.21 19.74 0.33
CA LEU A 32 27.09 19.75 1.27
C LEU A 32 27.37 18.79 2.43
N ASP A 33 27.29 19.34 3.64
CA ASP A 33 27.48 18.53 4.85
C ASP A 33 26.20 17.76 5.20
N THR A 34 26.27 16.43 5.10
CA THR A 34 25.15 15.52 5.38
C THR A 34 24.73 15.48 6.86
N THR A 35 25.51 16.07 7.76
CA THR A 35 25.14 16.22 9.18
C THR A 35 24.11 17.35 9.39
N ASN A 36 23.97 18.25 8.43
CA ASN A 36 22.97 19.31 8.46
C ASN A 36 21.57 18.71 8.18
N ARG A 37 20.58 19.04 9.02
CA ARG A 37 19.18 18.57 8.91
C ARG A 37 18.58 18.79 7.52
N TRP A 38 18.85 19.94 6.89
CA TRP A 38 18.38 20.24 5.54
C TRP A 38 18.97 19.30 4.47
N VAL A 39 20.29 19.06 4.57
CA VAL A 39 21.00 18.19 3.64
C VAL A 39 20.60 16.74 3.85
N GLY A 40 20.38 16.32 5.10
CA GLY A 40 19.85 14.99 5.42
C GLY A 40 18.43 14.77 4.87
N SER A 41 17.55 15.78 4.97
CA SER A 41 16.22 15.74 4.36
C SER A 41 16.29 15.69 2.82
N LEU A 42 17.20 16.44 2.21
CA LEU A 42 17.41 16.40 0.77
C LEU A 42 17.97 15.06 0.30
N GLN A 43 18.91 14.48 1.05
CA GLN A 43 19.44 13.13 0.78
C GLN A 43 18.32 12.09 0.81
N PHE A 44 17.52 12.10 1.87
CA PHE A 44 16.39 11.20 2.03
C PHE A 44 15.39 11.37 0.87
N PHE A 45 15.03 12.62 0.55
CA PHE A 45 14.11 12.93 -0.54
C PHE A 45 14.59 12.37 -1.89
N ILE A 46 15.84 12.67 -2.28
CA ILE A 46 16.41 12.21 -3.55
C ILE A 46 16.48 10.68 -3.59
N TYR A 47 16.99 10.08 -2.52
CA TYR A 47 17.10 8.62 -2.42
C TYR A 47 15.74 7.94 -2.54
N ASP A 48 14.76 8.41 -1.78
CA ASP A 48 13.44 7.75 -1.71
C ASP A 48 12.63 7.96 -2.99
N VAL A 49 12.70 9.14 -3.62
CA VAL A 49 12.09 9.39 -4.94
C VAL A 49 12.67 8.46 -6.00
N ILE A 50 13.98 8.29 -6.06
CA ILE A 50 14.62 7.39 -7.05
C ILE A 50 14.23 5.93 -6.75
N LYS A 51 14.32 5.51 -5.49
CA LYS A 51 13.96 4.15 -5.05
C LYS A 51 12.51 3.81 -5.41
N ILE A 52 11.57 4.66 -5.00
CA ILE A 52 10.14 4.46 -5.27
C ILE A 52 9.87 4.45 -6.78
N THR A 53 10.48 5.36 -7.53
CA THR A 53 10.35 5.42 -9.00
C THR A 53 10.81 4.14 -9.67
N LEU A 54 11.99 3.63 -9.31
CA LEU A 54 12.55 2.41 -9.90
C LEU A 54 11.69 1.19 -9.55
N LEU A 55 11.33 1.02 -8.28
CA LEU A 55 10.49 -0.09 -7.83
C LEU A 55 9.10 -0.03 -8.47
N LEU A 56 8.48 1.15 -8.52
CA LEU A 56 7.17 1.36 -9.12
C LEU A 56 7.18 1.03 -10.63
N CYS A 57 8.14 1.57 -11.38
CA CYS A 57 8.25 1.31 -12.81
C CYS A 57 8.48 -0.18 -13.10
N PHE A 58 9.38 -0.82 -12.35
CA PHE A 58 9.65 -2.25 -12.49
C PHE A 58 8.39 -3.08 -12.19
N LEU A 59 7.71 -2.77 -11.09
CA LEU A 59 6.55 -3.51 -10.62
C LEU A 59 5.35 -3.35 -11.57
N ILE A 60 5.05 -2.13 -12.00
CA ILE A 60 3.97 -1.86 -12.96
C ILE A 60 4.28 -2.54 -14.31
N PHE A 61 5.51 -2.45 -14.79
CA PHE A 61 5.89 -3.11 -16.04
C PHE A 61 5.69 -4.63 -15.95
N PHE A 62 6.22 -5.24 -14.90
CA PHE A 62 6.14 -6.69 -14.70
C PHE A 62 4.70 -7.19 -14.54
N ILE A 63 3.90 -6.48 -13.72
CA ILE A 63 2.49 -6.80 -13.52
C ILE A 63 1.68 -6.63 -14.81
N SER A 64 1.87 -5.51 -15.53
CA SER A 64 1.18 -5.27 -16.80
C SER A 64 1.55 -6.31 -17.86
N TYR A 65 2.81 -6.76 -17.86
CA TYR A 65 3.23 -7.85 -18.72
C TYR A 65 2.53 -9.17 -18.36
N ILE A 66 2.45 -9.53 -17.07
CA ILE A 66 1.71 -10.72 -16.63
C ILE A 66 0.21 -10.57 -16.96
N GLN A 67 -0.38 -9.41 -16.72
CA GLN A 67 -1.79 -9.15 -17.03
C GLN A 67 -2.11 -9.34 -18.52
N SER A 68 -1.15 -9.06 -19.40
CA SER A 68 -1.35 -9.28 -20.85
C SER A 68 -1.60 -10.74 -21.23
N PHE A 69 -1.26 -11.71 -20.34
CA PHE A 69 -1.57 -13.14 -20.50
C PHE A 69 -2.94 -13.52 -19.90
N PHE A 70 -3.45 -12.71 -18.97
CA PHE A 70 -4.70 -12.97 -18.27
C PHE A 70 -5.70 -11.86 -18.57
N PRO A 71 -6.40 -11.92 -19.71
CA PRO A 71 -7.42 -10.92 -20.00
C PRO A 71 -8.50 -10.94 -18.91
N PRO A 72 -9.09 -9.78 -18.58
CA PRO A 72 -10.07 -9.61 -17.50
C PRO A 72 -11.26 -10.57 -17.57
N GLU A 73 -11.60 -11.06 -18.78
CA GLU A 73 -12.70 -12.00 -19.03
C GLU A 73 -12.47 -13.35 -18.34
N ARG A 74 -11.24 -13.85 -18.29
CA ARG A 74 -10.91 -15.10 -17.58
C ARG A 74 -11.07 -14.95 -16.06
N SER A 75 -10.63 -13.85 -15.52
CA SER A 75 -10.82 -13.52 -14.10
C SER A 75 -12.30 -13.37 -13.77
N LYS A 76 -13.09 -12.72 -14.64
CA LYS A 76 -14.54 -12.62 -14.54
C LYS A 76 -15.21 -14.01 -14.49
N LYS A 77 -14.80 -14.93 -15.36
CA LYS A 77 -15.38 -16.29 -15.42
C LYS A 77 -15.08 -17.13 -14.17
N ILE A 78 -13.95 -16.89 -13.50
CA ILE A 78 -13.60 -17.56 -12.25
C ILE A 78 -14.37 -16.93 -11.07
N LEU A 79 -14.34 -15.60 -10.93
CA LEU A 79 -14.99 -14.91 -9.82
C LEU A 79 -16.51 -14.88 -9.95
N SER A 80 -17.09 -14.91 -11.16
CA SER A 80 -18.55 -14.95 -11.36
C SER A 80 -19.22 -16.26 -10.91
N ARG A 81 -18.44 -17.31 -10.65
CA ARG A 81 -18.96 -18.56 -10.07
C ARG A 81 -19.23 -18.45 -8.57
N PHE A 82 -18.65 -17.46 -7.91
CA PHE A 82 -18.81 -17.21 -6.49
C PHE A 82 -19.66 -15.97 -6.29
N HIS A 83 -20.60 -16.02 -5.35
CA HIS A 83 -21.51 -14.90 -5.05
C HIS A 83 -21.43 -14.53 -3.59
N GLY A 84 -21.63 -13.26 -3.27
CA GLY A 84 -21.69 -12.75 -1.91
C GLY A 84 -20.37 -12.87 -1.14
N LEU A 85 -20.47 -13.19 0.16
CA LEU A 85 -19.31 -13.24 1.08
C LEU A 85 -18.19 -14.18 0.62
N GLY A 86 -18.50 -15.29 -0.06
CA GLY A 86 -17.50 -16.22 -0.58
C GLY A 86 -16.62 -15.59 -1.66
N ALA A 87 -17.22 -14.82 -2.58
CA ALA A 87 -16.48 -14.10 -3.62
C ALA A 87 -15.58 -13.00 -3.00
N ASN A 88 -16.10 -12.26 -2.02
CA ASN A 88 -15.34 -11.24 -1.30
C ASN A 88 -14.14 -11.85 -0.54
N THR A 89 -14.32 -13.03 0.07
CA THR A 89 -13.24 -13.75 0.76
C THR A 89 -12.14 -14.17 -0.21
N ILE A 90 -12.51 -14.75 -1.36
CA ILE A 90 -11.54 -15.16 -2.38
C ILE A 90 -10.79 -13.95 -2.93
N ALA A 91 -11.49 -12.84 -3.18
CA ALA A 91 -10.87 -11.60 -3.65
C ALA A 91 -9.88 -11.02 -2.62
N ALA A 92 -10.25 -11.03 -1.33
CA ALA A 92 -9.37 -10.58 -0.26
C ALA A 92 -8.13 -11.48 -0.12
N LEU A 93 -8.29 -12.78 -0.20
CA LEU A 93 -7.16 -13.73 -0.20
C LEU A 93 -6.25 -13.52 -1.43
N LEU A 94 -6.84 -13.26 -2.60
CA LEU A 94 -6.09 -12.98 -3.82
C LEU A 94 -5.27 -11.68 -3.65
N GLY A 95 -5.85 -10.66 -3.03
CA GLY A 95 -5.13 -9.43 -2.67
C GLY A 95 -3.96 -9.68 -1.73
N THR A 96 -4.11 -10.57 -0.76
CA THR A 96 -3.04 -10.91 0.20
C THR A 96 -1.88 -11.68 -0.45
N VAL A 97 -2.18 -12.59 -1.38
CA VAL A 97 -1.15 -13.38 -2.07
C VAL A 97 -0.38 -12.55 -3.09
N THR A 98 -1.02 -11.53 -3.65
CA THR A 98 -0.40 -10.67 -4.66
C THR A 98 0.29 -9.47 -3.98
N PRO A 99 1.64 -9.36 -4.08
CA PRO A 99 2.39 -8.28 -3.43
C PRO A 99 2.22 -6.96 -4.19
N PHE A 100 1.01 -6.42 -4.17
CA PHE A 100 0.68 -5.20 -4.88
C PHE A 100 0.64 -4.01 -3.92
N CYS A 101 1.47 -3.00 -4.21
CA CYS A 101 1.30 -1.69 -3.58
C CYS A 101 -0.04 -1.06 -4.01
N SER A 102 -0.53 -0.10 -3.26
CA SER A 102 -1.76 0.63 -3.59
C SER A 102 -1.76 1.24 -5.01
N CYS A 103 -0.59 1.61 -5.54
CA CYS A 103 -0.45 2.14 -6.89
C CYS A 103 -0.76 1.13 -8.00
N SER A 104 -0.47 -0.15 -7.77
CA SER A 104 -0.78 -1.23 -8.71
C SER A 104 -2.15 -1.85 -8.48
N SER A 105 -2.65 -1.80 -7.24
CA SER A 105 -3.99 -2.31 -6.90
C SER A 105 -5.11 -1.45 -7.52
N VAL A 106 -4.92 -0.13 -7.69
CA VAL A 106 -5.93 0.75 -8.30
C VAL A 106 -6.15 0.44 -9.79
N PRO A 107 -5.14 0.27 -10.65
CA PRO A 107 -5.35 -0.20 -12.04
C PRO A 107 -6.06 -1.55 -12.12
N LEU A 108 -5.73 -2.50 -11.24
CA LEU A 108 -6.41 -3.79 -11.16
C LEU A 108 -7.87 -3.64 -10.75
N PHE A 109 -8.14 -2.81 -9.74
CA PHE A 109 -9.50 -2.45 -9.34
C PHE A 109 -10.31 -1.90 -10.52
N ILE A 110 -9.71 -0.98 -11.31
CA ILE A 110 -10.35 -0.44 -12.52
C ILE A 110 -10.63 -1.58 -13.51
N GLY A 111 -9.66 -2.46 -13.77
CA GLY A 111 -9.81 -3.60 -14.66
C GLY A 111 -10.93 -4.56 -14.21
N PHE A 112 -10.98 -4.93 -12.95
CA PHE A 112 -12.02 -5.80 -12.39
C PHE A 112 -13.41 -5.15 -12.44
N THR A 113 -13.48 -3.86 -12.10
CA THR A 113 -14.74 -3.11 -12.15
C THR A 113 -15.23 -2.94 -13.58
N SER A 114 -14.34 -2.65 -14.54
CA SER A 114 -14.65 -2.60 -15.98
C SER A 114 -15.11 -3.95 -16.52
N ALA A 115 -14.54 -5.04 -16.04
CA ALA A 115 -14.96 -6.41 -16.38
C ALA A 115 -16.34 -6.78 -15.79
N GLY A 116 -16.96 -5.89 -14.99
CA GLY A 116 -18.30 -6.07 -14.41
C GLY A 116 -18.32 -6.98 -13.19
N LEU A 117 -17.22 -7.09 -12.45
CA LEU A 117 -17.21 -7.76 -11.16
C LEU A 117 -17.98 -6.95 -10.11
N PRO A 118 -18.66 -7.60 -9.14
CA PRO A 118 -19.36 -6.94 -8.06
C PRO A 118 -18.44 -6.01 -7.26
N LEU A 119 -18.96 -4.88 -6.80
CA LEU A 119 -18.17 -3.90 -6.02
C LEU A 119 -17.60 -4.49 -4.73
N GLY A 120 -18.33 -5.38 -4.07
CA GLY A 120 -17.82 -6.06 -2.89
C GLY A 120 -16.53 -6.81 -3.14
N VAL A 121 -16.46 -7.52 -4.25
CA VAL A 121 -15.28 -8.28 -4.70
C VAL A 121 -14.10 -7.35 -4.98
N THR A 122 -14.35 -6.31 -5.77
CA THR A 122 -13.28 -5.37 -6.18
C THR A 122 -12.74 -4.55 -5.01
N PHE A 123 -13.61 -4.13 -4.07
CA PHE A 123 -13.19 -3.42 -2.88
C PHE A 123 -12.56 -4.32 -1.82
N SER A 124 -13.01 -5.57 -1.67
CA SER A 124 -12.33 -6.54 -0.80
C SER A 124 -10.90 -6.79 -1.24
N PHE A 125 -10.66 -6.91 -2.55
CA PHE A 125 -9.31 -6.97 -3.13
C PHE A 125 -8.52 -5.68 -2.88
N LEU A 126 -9.13 -4.52 -3.14
CA LEU A 126 -8.47 -3.21 -3.02
C LEU A 126 -8.05 -2.87 -1.58
N ILE A 127 -8.84 -3.30 -0.58
CA ILE A 127 -8.54 -3.10 0.85
C ILE A 127 -7.45 -4.07 1.29
N SER A 128 -7.56 -5.36 0.96
CA SER A 128 -6.65 -6.39 1.44
C SER A 128 -5.24 -6.22 0.87
N SER A 129 -5.13 -5.91 -0.42
CA SER A 129 -3.87 -5.90 -1.16
C SER A 129 -2.79 -4.99 -0.55
N PRO A 130 -3.03 -3.70 -0.22
CA PRO A 130 -2.04 -2.87 0.43
C PRO A 130 -1.98 -3.04 1.95
N MET A 131 -3.03 -3.60 2.56
CA MET A 131 -3.15 -3.74 4.02
C MET A 131 -2.47 -5.00 4.53
N VAL A 132 -2.52 -6.08 3.75
CA VAL A 132 -2.09 -7.42 4.17
C VAL A 132 -1.45 -8.15 3.00
N ASP A 133 -0.15 -8.08 2.87
CA ASP A 133 0.59 -8.85 1.87
C ASP A 133 1.48 -9.95 2.50
N LEU A 134 1.92 -10.91 1.71
CA LEU A 134 2.82 -11.97 2.19
C LEU A 134 4.18 -11.44 2.63
N GLY A 135 4.66 -10.34 2.05
CA GLY A 135 5.91 -9.68 2.47
C GLY A 135 5.77 -9.11 3.87
N SER A 136 4.63 -8.46 4.16
CA SER A 136 4.33 -7.94 5.49
C SER A 136 4.23 -9.06 6.53
N LEU A 137 3.64 -10.21 6.17
CA LEU A 137 3.58 -11.37 7.07
C LEU A 137 4.98 -11.86 7.47
N VAL A 138 5.87 -12.03 6.49
CA VAL A 138 7.24 -12.50 6.76
C VAL A 138 8.00 -11.51 7.63
N LEU A 139 7.90 -10.22 7.34
CA LEU A 139 8.57 -9.17 8.09
C LEU A 139 8.03 -9.01 9.50
N LEU A 140 6.72 -8.95 9.66
CA LEU A 140 6.10 -8.86 10.98
C LEU A 140 6.41 -10.11 11.81
N THR A 141 6.54 -11.28 11.18
CA THR A 141 6.96 -12.49 11.87
C THR A 141 8.38 -12.37 12.44
N SER A 142 9.30 -11.73 11.72
CA SER A 142 10.68 -11.57 12.19
C SER A 142 10.82 -10.57 13.33
N ILE A 143 9.94 -9.58 13.43
CA ILE A 143 10.01 -8.48 14.42
C ILE A 143 9.12 -8.76 15.63
N PHE A 144 7.86 -9.12 15.37
CA PHE A 144 6.81 -9.26 16.40
C PHE A 144 6.49 -10.73 16.74
N GLY A 145 7.04 -11.66 15.97
CA GLY A 145 6.71 -13.07 16.07
C GLY A 145 5.49 -13.51 15.29
N ILE A 146 5.43 -14.83 15.03
CA ILE A 146 4.41 -15.43 14.15
C ILE A 146 2.97 -15.21 14.64
N ARG A 147 2.74 -15.18 15.96
CA ARG A 147 1.39 -15.03 16.53
C ARG A 147 0.79 -13.66 16.18
N ILE A 148 1.57 -12.60 16.34
CA ILE A 148 1.13 -11.22 16.02
C ILE A 148 0.97 -11.06 14.52
N ALA A 149 1.91 -11.59 13.74
CA ALA A 149 1.86 -11.50 12.28
C ALA A 149 0.61 -12.21 11.68
N VAL A 150 0.31 -13.43 12.13
CA VAL A 150 -0.88 -14.16 11.69
C VAL A 150 -2.17 -13.45 12.11
N LEU A 151 -2.23 -12.94 13.35
CA LEU A 151 -3.40 -12.21 13.82
C LEU A 151 -3.61 -10.91 13.00
N TYR A 152 -2.53 -10.21 12.67
CA TYR A 152 -2.56 -9.03 11.79
C TYR A 152 -3.19 -9.36 10.43
N VAL A 153 -2.75 -10.44 9.79
CA VAL A 153 -3.28 -10.91 8.50
C VAL A 153 -4.77 -11.25 8.62
N ILE A 154 -5.16 -12.02 9.63
CA ILE A 154 -6.56 -12.41 9.84
C ILE A 154 -7.44 -11.18 10.03
N LEU A 155 -7.04 -10.23 10.89
CA LEU A 155 -7.82 -9.03 11.15
C LEU A 155 -7.91 -8.12 9.93
N GLY A 156 -6.82 -7.96 9.18
CA GLY A 156 -6.83 -7.21 7.93
C GLY A 156 -7.75 -7.83 6.88
N LEU A 157 -7.76 -9.16 6.75
CA LEU A 157 -8.69 -9.88 5.88
C LEU A 157 -10.14 -9.67 6.32
N VAL A 158 -10.43 -9.72 7.62
CA VAL A 158 -11.79 -9.47 8.15
C VAL A 158 -12.24 -8.05 7.79
N VAL A 159 -11.39 -7.04 7.98
CA VAL A 159 -11.68 -5.66 7.58
C VAL A 159 -11.96 -5.55 6.08
N ALA A 160 -11.16 -6.23 5.24
CA ALA A 160 -11.32 -6.20 3.80
C ALA A 160 -12.64 -6.85 3.34
N ILE A 161 -12.98 -8.02 3.89
CA ILE A 161 -14.21 -8.75 3.56
C ILE A 161 -15.45 -7.98 4.02
N LEU A 162 -15.44 -7.49 5.26
CA LEU A 162 -16.57 -6.73 5.81
C LEU A 162 -16.72 -5.38 5.08
N GLY A 163 -15.61 -4.70 4.81
CA GLY A 163 -15.61 -3.42 4.09
C GLY A 163 -16.14 -3.54 2.67
N GLY A 164 -15.66 -4.53 1.90
CA GLY A 164 -16.17 -4.80 0.56
C GLY A 164 -17.64 -5.18 0.57
N SER A 165 -18.06 -6.05 1.50
CA SER A 165 -19.47 -6.45 1.64
C SER A 165 -20.40 -5.29 2.03
N LEU A 166 -19.90 -4.37 2.85
CA LEU A 166 -20.66 -3.16 3.22
C LEU A 166 -20.86 -2.23 2.01
N ILE A 167 -19.81 -2.01 1.21
CA ILE A 167 -19.89 -1.19 0.00
C ILE A 167 -20.86 -1.79 -1.01
N GLU A 168 -20.87 -3.12 -1.17
CA GLU A 168 -21.82 -3.82 -2.04
C GLU A 168 -23.27 -3.64 -1.57
N LYS A 169 -23.54 -3.85 -0.26
CA LYS A 169 -24.87 -3.67 0.32
C LYS A 169 -25.42 -2.25 0.20
N LEU A 170 -24.55 -1.26 0.16
CA LEU A 170 -24.93 0.16 0.01
C LEU A 170 -25.21 0.56 -1.44
N HIS A 171 -25.12 -0.38 -2.40
CA HIS A 171 -25.39 -0.16 -3.82
C HIS A 171 -24.70 1.10 -4.37
N MET A 172 -23.38 1.18 -4.19
CA MET A 172 -22.58 2.36 -4.54
C MET A 172 -22.12 2.40 -6.01
N GLU A 173 -22.65 1.53 -6.89
CA GLU A 173 -22.35 1.46 -8.33
C GLU A 173 -22.50 2.81 -9.06
N PRO A 174 -23.52 3.66 -8.76
CA PRO A 174 -23.66 4.96 -9.42
C PRO A 174 -22.54 5.95 -9.11
N HIS A 175 -21.68 5.62 -8.13
CA HIS A 175 -20.56 6.46 -7.71
C HIS A 175 -19.22 6.02 -8.32
N ILE A 176 -19.23 5.14 -9.32
CA ILE A 176 -18.09 4.84 -10.17
C ILE A 176 -18.04 5.87 -11.31
N GLU A 177 -16.85 6.24 -11.75
CA GLU A 177 -16.68 7.13 -12.89
C GLU A 177 -17.05 6.42 -14.21
N SER A 178 -17.72 7.15 -15.09
CA SER A 178 -18.33 6.59 -16.31
C SER A 178 -17.31 5.94 -17.27
N PHE A 179 -16.06 6.42 -17.28
CA PHE A 179 -15.04 5.84 -18.13
C PHE A 179 -14.64 4.42 -17.70
N VAL A 180 -14.70 4.12 -16.38
CA VAL A 180 -14.42 2.78 -15.84
C VAL A 180 -15.46 1.78 -16.33
N LEU A 181 -16.74 2.17 -16.33
CA LEU A 181 -17.84 1.32 -16.77
C LEU A 181 -17.86 1.13 -18.29
N ARG A 182 -17.43 2.14 -19.07
CA ARG A 182 -17.40 2.06 -20.53
C ARG A 182 -16.25 1.23 -21.06
N ALA A 183 -15.14 1.13 -20.36
CA ALA A 183 -13.98 0.36 -20.77
C ALA A 183 -14.29 -1.15 -20.89
N GLY A 184 -15.30 -1.66 -20.17
CA GLY A 184 -15.73 -3.07 -20.22
C GLY A 184 -16.65 -3.44 -21.38
N ASN A 185 -17.17 -2.46 -22.15
CA ASN A 185 -18.10 -2.71 -23.27
C ASN A 185 -17.42 -2.80 -24.65
N VAL A 186 -16.10 -2.79 -24.68
CA VAL A 186 -15.37 -3.02 -25.92
C VAL A 186 -15.14 -4.54 -26.02
N ASP A 187 -16.02 -5.22 -26.74
CA ASP A 187 -15.81 -6.57 -27.25
C ASP A 187 -14.65 -6.53 -28.27
N ILE A 188 -13.45 -6.47 -27.75
CA ILE A 188 -12.27 -6.77 -28.53
C ILE A 188 -12.10 -8.29 -28.35
N GLU A 189 -12.54 -9.07 -29.36
CA GLU A 189 -11.95 -10.40 -29.57
C GLU A 189 -10.44 -10.18 -29.47
N SER A 190 -9.86 -10.70 -28.40
CA SER A 190 -8.42 -10.52 -28.13
C SER A 190 -7.68 -11.24 -29.25
N PRO A 191 -7.11 -10.54 -30.25
CA PRO A 191 -6.19 -11.17 -31.17
C PRO A 191 -5.05 -11.74 -30.32
N ASP A 192 -4.53 -12.89 -30.71
CA ASP A 192 -3.35 -13.47 -30.05
C ASP A 192 -2.23 -12.44 -30.09
N LEU A 193 -2.10 -11.69 -28.99
CA LEU A 193 -1.08 -10.64 -28.85
C LEU A 193 0.29 -11.28 -28.97
N THR A 194 1.11 -10.78 -29.86
CA THR A 194 2.50 -11.22 -29.97
C THR A 194 3.27 -10.79 -28.72
N THR A 195 4.41 -11.41 -28.47
CA THR A 195 5.27 -11.03 -27.32
C THR A 195 5.66 -9.54 -27.38
N GLN A 196 5.79 -9.01 -28.59
CA GLN A 196 6.16 -7.62 -28.82
C GLN A 196 5.02 -6.67 -28.43
N ASP A 197 3.77 -7.00 -28.81
CA ASP A 197 2.59 -6.21 -28.45
C ASP A 197 2.38 -6.20 -26.90
N ARG A 198 2.66 -7.32 -26.23
CA ARG A 198 2.60 -7.44 -24.76
C ARG A 198 3.63 -6.57 -24.06
N LEU A 199 4.86 -6.49 -24.58
CA LEU A 199 5.92 -5.63 -24.08
C LEU A 199 5.58 -4.15 -24.27
N GLU A 200 5.03 -3.80 -25.45
CA GLU A 200 4.61 -2.44 -25.75
C GLU A 200 3.44 -2.01 -24.85
N TYR A 201 2.45 -2.86 -24.67
CA TYR A 201 1.36 -2.66 -23.71
C TYR A 201 1.87 -2.42 -22.29
N ALA A 202 2.79 -3.29 -21.80
CA ALA A 202 3.37 -3.14 -20.47
C ALA A 202 4.14 -1.82 -20.31
N LYS A 203 4.88 -1.41 -21.33
CA LYS A 203 5.62 -0.15 -21.37
C LYS A 203 4.67 1.06 -21.38
N GLU A 204 3.63 1.03 -22.18
CA GLU A 204 2.64 2.11 -22.24
C GLU A 204 1.91 2.27 -20.89
N GLN A 205 1.48 1.17 -20.28
CA GLN A 205 0.86 1.19 -18.96
C GLN A 205 1.80 1.73 -17.88
N MET A 206 3.06 1.30 -17.89
CA MET A 206 4.08 1.81 -16.97
C MET A 206 4.26 3.32 -17.13
N VAL A 207 4.48 3.82 -18.35
CA VAL A 207 4.72 5.25 -18.62
C VAL A 207 3.48 6.09 -18.30
N SER A 208 2.30 5.62 -18.69
CA SER A 208 1.03 6.31 -18.42
C SER A 208 0.76 6.43 -16.92
N THR A 209 0.95 5.35 -16.18
CA THR A 209 0.74 5.33 -14.73
C THR A 209 1.79 6.17 -14.02
N PHE A 210 3.07 6.03 -14.41
CA PHE A 210 4.16 6.81 -13.85
C PHE A 210 3.92 8.32 -13.99
N LYS A 211 3.58 8.80 -15.19
CA LYS A 211 3.30 10.24 -15.43
C LYS A 211 2.16 10.77 -14.55
N LYS A 212 1.17 9.94 -14.26
CA LYS A 212 0.03 10.33 -13.41
C LYS A 212 0.38 10.37 -11.92
N VAL A 213 1.27 9.49 -11.47
CA VAL A 213 1.57 9.28 -10.05
C VAL A 213 2.78 10.10 -9.60
N PHE A 214 3.74 10.34 -10.48
CA PHE A 214 5.01 10.99 -10.16
C PHE A 214 4.89 12.32 -9.41
N PRO A 215 4.02 13.30 -9.81
CA PRO A 215 3.89 14.54 -9.05
C PRO A 215 3.40 14.32 -7.61
N TYR A 216 2.60 13.31 -7.38
CA TYR A 216 2.10 12.98 -6.04
C TYR A 216 3.15 12.25 -5.20
N ILE A 217 4.01 11.44 -5.83
CA ILE A 217 5.18 10.86 -5.17
C ILE A 217 6.10 11.97 -4.68
N LEU A 218 6.40 12.97 -5.52
CA LEU A 218 7.24 14.11 -5.12
C LEU A 218 6.66 14.85 -3.91
N ILE A 219 5.36 15.10 -3.89
CA ILE A 219 4.70 15.76 -2.77
C ILE A 219 4.73 14.88 -1.51
N GLY A 220 4.35 13.60 -1.63
CA GLY A 220 4.29 12.68 -0.51
C GLY A 220 5.66 12.41 0.12
N VAL A 221 6.67 12.14 -0.71
CA VAL A 221 8.05 11.94 -0.25
C VAL A 221 8.64 13.25 0.30
N GLY A 222 8.28 14.40 -0.29
CA GLY A 222 8.69 15.71 0.21
C GLY A 222 8.18 15.99 1.63
N ILE A 223 6.90 15.70 1.88
CA ILE A 223 6.31 15.79 3.23
C ILE A 223 7.01 14.79 4.17
N GLY A 224 7.22 13.54 3.73
CA GLY A 224 7.92 12.51 4.50
C GLY A 224 9.35 12.93 4.87
N ALA A 225 10.12 13.45 3.92
CA ALA A 225 11.48 13.92 4.14
C ALA A 225 11.55 15.10 5.12
N PHE A 226 10.55 15.98 5.06
CA PHE A 226 10.44 17.08 6.02
C PHE A 226 10.16 16.54 7.42
N ILE A 227 9.18 15.66 7.57
CA ILE A 227 8.78 15.11 8.87
C ILE A 227 9.91 14.28 9.49
N HIS A 228 10.61 13.45 8.71
CA HIS A 228 11.66 12.54 9.17
C HIS A 228 12.78 13.24 9.95
N ASN A 229 13.17 14.46 9.55
CA ASN A 229 14.28 15.17 10.18
C ASN A 229 13.84 16.32 11.11
N TRP A 230 12.57 16.71 11.10
CA TRP A 230 12.09 17.89 11.83
C TRP A 230 11.20 17.56 13.02
N ILE A 231 10.55 16.40 13.03
CA ILE A 231 9.75 15.99 14.20
C ILE A 231 10.69 15.39 15.23
N PRO A 232 10.82 16.01 16.43
CA PRO A 232 11.56 15.43 17.54
C PRO A 232 10.93 14.10 17.92
N GLU A 233 11.77 13.10 18.12
CA GLU A 233 11.33 11.76 18.53
C GLU A 233 10.51 11.79 19.82
N ASP A 234 10.80 12.73 20.72
CA ASP A 234 10.08 12.92 21.99
C ASP A 234 8.61 13.29 21.79
N TRP A 235 8.28 14.03 20.73
CA TRP A 235 6.90 14.39 20.39
C TRP A 235 6.12 13.17 19.92
N VAL A 236 6.76 12.31 19.13
CA VAL A 236 6.14 11.06 18.65
C VAL A 236 5.84 10.15 19.81
N VAL A 237 6.77 10.02 20.77
CA VAL A 237 6.58 9.21 21.98
C VAL A 237 5.50 9.79 22.87
N THR A 238 5.43 11.11 23.04
CA THR A 238 4.39 11.75 23.86
C THR A 238 3.00 11.56 23.25
N LEU A 239 2.88 11.63 21.92
CA LEU A 239 1.61 11.47 21.21
C LEU A 239 1.18 10.02 21.05
N LEU A 240 2.12 9.11 20.82
CA LEU A 240 1.86 7.69 20.51
C LEU A 240 2.21 6.75 21.69
N GLY A 241 2.67 7.29 22.80
CA GLY A 241 3.09 6.55 23.98
C GLY A 241 1.93 5.85 24.71
N ARG A 242 2.29 5.04 25.68
CA ARG A 242 1.40 4.10 26.40
C ARG A 242 0.28 4.79 27.18
N ASP A 243 0.49 6.02 27.59
CA ASP A 243 -0.45 6.77 28.45
C ASP A 243 -1.53 7.52 27.67
N ASN A 244 -1.46 7.51 26.33
CA ASN A 244 -2.42 8.23 25.51
C ASN A 244 -3.50 7.27 24.94
N PRO A 245 -4.73 7.30 25.44
CA PRO A 245 -5.82 6.46 24.92
C PRO A 245 -6.16 6.79 23.44
N PHE A 246 -5.82 8.00 22.98
CA PHE A 246 -6.02 8.42 21.59
C PHE A 246 -4.82 8.07 20.68
N GLY A 247 -3.81 7.37 21.19
CA GLY A 247 -2.59 7.03 20.43
C GLY A 247 -2.89 6.32 19.11
N VAL A 248 -3.82 5.35 19.10
CA VAL A 248 -4.26 4.64 17.88
C VAL A 248 -4.89 5.57 16.86
N LEU A 249 -5.78 6.47 17.30
CA LEU A 249 -6.42 7.45 16.42
C LEU A 249 -5.40 8.42 15.82
N LEU A 250 -4.51 8.93 16.65
CA LEU A 250 -3.45 9.85 16.23
C LEU A 250 -2.47 9.15 15.27
N ALA A 251 -2.07 7.92 15.55
CA ALA A 251 -1.22 7.13 14.67
C ALA A 251 -1.86 6.92 13.30
N THR A 252 -3.16 6.58 13.26
CA THR A 252 -3.90 6.42 12.02
C THR A 252 -3.95 7.72 11.22
N LEU A 253 -4.22 8.84 11.86
CA LEU A 253 -4.26 10.16 11.20
C LEU A 253 -2.88 10.62 10.73
N LEU A 254 -1.86 10.39 11.54
CA LEU A 254 -0.48 10.72 11.20
C LEU A 254 0.05 9.88 10.04
N GLY A 255 -0.44 8.66 9.85
CA GLY A 255 -0.07 7.81 8.72
C GLY A 255 -0.60 8.30 7.36
N LEU A 256 -1.71 9.04 7.31
CA LEU A 256 -2.36 9.48 6.06
C LEU A 256 -1.45 10.29 5.11
N PRO A 257 -0.68 11.29 5.58
CA PRO A 257 0.17 12.07 4.69
C PRO A 257 1.43 11.33 4.22
N PHE A 258 1.80 10.23 4.90
CA PHE A 258 2.97 9.47 4.51
C PHE A 258 2.67 8.57 3.31
N TYR A 259 3.66 8.46 2.43
CA TYR A 259 3.68 7.46 1.38
C TYR A 259 4.92 6.59 1.58
N ALA A 260 4.72 5.41 2.12
CA ALA A 260 5.76 4.41 2.25
C ALA A 260 5.16 3.00 2.10
N ASP A 261 6.00 2.07 1.65
CA ASP A 261 5.68 0.66 1.72
C ASP A 261 5.94 0.11 3.13
N ILE A 262 5.57 -1.12 3.37
CA ILE A 262 5.77 -1.74 4.68
C ILE A 262 7.24 -1.83 5.06
N PHE A 263 8.14 -2.03 4.09
CA PHE A 263 9.59 -2.09 4.33
C PHE A 263 10.16 -0.74 4.79
N GLY A 264 9.60 0.36 4.29
CA GLY A 264 9.96 1.71 4.73
C GLY A 264 9.41 2.09 6.11
N THR A 265 8.30 1.47 6.54
CA THR A 265 7.69 1.77 7.84
C THR A 265 8.30 0.98 9.00
N ILE A 266 9.01 -0.12 8.74
CA ILE A 266 9.59 -0.99 9.78
C ILE A 266 10.60 -0.27 10.69
N PRO A 267 11.59 0.48 10.19
CA PRO A 267 12.53 1.19 11.07
C PRO A 267 11.81 2.20 11.98
N ILE A 268 10.74 2.81 11.48
CA ILE A 268 9.89 3.73 12.26
C ILE A 268 9.14 2.95 13.34
N ALA A 269 8.59 1.78 12.99
CA ALA A 269 7.89 0.91 13.91
C ALA A 269 8.81 0.41 15.05
N GLU A 270 10.01 -0.03 14.72
CA GLU A 270 11.01 -0.45 15.71
C GLU A 270 11.43 0.70 16.63
N ALA A 271 11.66 1.89 16.07
CA ALA A 271 12.00 3.07 16.85
C ALA A 271 10.86 3.49 17.79
N LEU A 272 9.61 3.44 17.34
CA LEU A 272 8.45 3.74 18.17
C LEU A 272 8.27 2.74 19.31
N LEU A 273 8.45 1.44 19.03
CA LEU A 273 8.35 0.40 20.06
C LEU A 273 9.47 0.50 21.09
N SER A 274 10.71 0.74 20.65
CA SER A 274 11.85 0.90 21.57
C SER A 274 11.68 2.10 22.51
N LYS A 275 10.87 3.09 22.12
CA LYS A 275 10.51 4.27 22.89
C LYS A 275 9.23 4.11 23.72
N GLY A 276 8.62 2.91 23.71
CA GLY A 276 7.47 2.59 24.56
C GLY A 276 6.10 2.86 23.95
N ALA A 277 6.01 3.01 22.62
CA ALA A 277 4.72 3.03 21.95
C ALA A 277 4.03 1.66 22.07
N GLN A 278 2.70 1.67 22.12
CA GLN A 278 1.92 0.42 22.17
C GLN A 278 1.92 -0.28 20.81
N LEU A 279 1.93 -1.62 20.83
CA LEU A 279 1.93 -2.46 19.63
C LEU A 279 0.81 -2.08 18.64
N GLY A 280 -0.43 -1.98 19.12
CA GLY A 280 -1.56 -1.64 18.25
C GLY A 280 -1.48 -0.24 17.67
N THR A 281 -0.89 0.72 18.39
CA THR A 281 -0.64 2.07 17.88
C THR A 281 0.34 2.04 16.71
N VAL A 282 1.44 1.28 16.85
CA VAL A 282 2.44 1.12 15.79
C VAL A 282 1.87 0.40 14.57
N LEU A 283 1.13 -0.70 14.79
CA LEU A 283 0.49 -1.44 13.69
C LEU A 283 -0.56 -0.59 12.96
N SER A 284 -1.33 0.24 13.69
CA SER A 284 -2.29 1.17 13.07
C SER A 284 -1.61 2.23 12.21
N PHE A 285 -0.48 2.76 12.66
CA PHE A 285 0.33 3.66 11.85
C PHE A 285 0.79 2.98 10.55
N MET A 286 1.35 1.77 10.64
CA MET A 286 1.81 1.01 9.47
C MET A 286 0.66 0.72 8.50
N MET A 287 -0.49 0.24 8.99
CA MET A 287 -1.68 -0.01 8.17
C MET A 287 -2.17 1.27 7.47
N SER A 288 -2.18 2.40 8.17
CA SER A 288 -2.63 3.68 7.63
C SER A 288 -1.72 4.18 6.51
N VAL A 289 -0.40 4.13 6.71
CA VAL A 289 0.60 4.54 5.71
C VAL A 289 0.48 3.72 4.43
N THR A 290 0.31 2.41 4.54
CA THR A 290 0.24 1.51 3.36
C THR A 290 -1.08 1.60 2.62
N THR A 291 -2.21 1.73 3.35
CA THR A 291 -3.56 1.64 2.77
C THR A 291 -4.14 2.99 2.37
N LEU A 292 -3.93 4.04 3.17
CA LEU A 292 -4.63 5.32 3.08
C LEU A 292 -3.74 6.49 2.64
N SER A 293 -2.58 6.23 2.07
CA SER A 293 -1.67 7.29 1.61
C SER A 293 -2.33 8.26 0.62
N ILE A 294 -2.04 9.56 0.75
CA ILE A 294 -2.61 10.61 -0.11
C ILE A 294 -2.44 10.30 -1.61
N PRO A 295 -1.26 9.88 -2.12
CA PRO A 295 -1.11 9.53 -3.53
C PRO A 295 -2.07 8.44 -4.00
N SER A 296 -2.29 7.42 -3.18
CA SER A 296 -3.20 6.31 -3.48
C SER A 296 -4.66 6.79 -3.54
N LEU A 297 -5.07 7.64 -2.60
CA LEU A 297 -6.41 8.22 -2.58
C LEU A 297 -6.66 9.14 -3.78
N VAL A 298 -5.66 9.90 -4.20
CA VAL A 298 -5.76 10.74 -5.40
C VAL A 298 -5.90 9.90 -6.67
N MET A 299 -5.16 8.79 -6.77
CA MET A 299 -5.34 7.86 -7.90
C MET A 299 -6.73 7.24 -7.90
N LEU A 300 -7.20 6.76 -6.76
CA LEU A 300 -8.50 6.15 -6.62
C LEU A 300 -9.64 7.15 -6.91
N ARG A 301 -9.45 8.43 -6.53
CA ARG A 301 -10.40 9.53 -6.84
C ARG A 301 -10.66 9.70 -8.34
N LYS A 302 -9.74 9.32 -9.19
CA LYS A 302 -9.96 9.35 -10.64
C LYS A 302 -10.88 8.23 -11.12
N ALA A 303 -10.97 7.13 -10.40
CA ALA A 303 -11.80 5.98 -10.75
C ALA A 303 -13.18 6.01 -10.08
N ILE A 304 -13.30 6.65 -8.92
CA ILE A 304 -14.54 6.71 -8.13
C ILE A 304 -14.88 8.13 -7.70
N LYS A 305 -16.16 8.40 -7.51
CA LYS A 305 -16.69 9.69 -7.06
C LYS A 305 -16.40 9.94 -5.58
N PRO A 306 -16.40 11.22 -5.10
CA PRO A 306 -16.03 11.57 -3.72
C PRO A 306 -16.82 10.84 -2.64
N LYS A 307 -18.08 10.55 -2.87
CA LYS A 307 -18.94 9.86 -1.89
C LYS A 307 -18.46 8.44 -1.62
N LEU A 308 -18.13 7.70 -2.68
CA LEU A 308 -17.62 6.34 -2.56
C LEU A 308 -16.20 6.33 -2.00
N LEU A 309 -15.36 7.32 -2.38
CA LEU A 309 -14.04 7.49 -1.79
C LEU A 309 -14.11 7.77 -0.28
N ALA A 310 -14.98 8.67 0.15
CA ALA A 310 -15.18 8.97 1.57
C ALA A 310 -15.65 7.75 2.36
N LEU A 311 -16.56 6.96 1.80
CA LEU A 311 -17.00 5.72 2.41
C LEU A 311 -15.85 4.70 2.54
N PHE A 312 -15.05 4.52 1.48
CA PHE A 312 -13.87 3.66 1.49
C PHE A 312 -12.88 4.09 2.58
N VAL A 313 -12.54 5.38 2.64
CA VAL A 313 -11.64 5.93 3.67
C VAL A 313 -12.21 5.71 5.07
N ALA A 314 -13.50 5.98 5.27
CA ALA A 314 -14.16 5.77 6.57
C ALA A 314 -14.09 4.31 7.02
N ILE A 315 -14.38 3.37 6.13
CA ILE A 315 -14.30 1.92 6.41
C ILE A 315 -12.87 1.53 6.79
N CYS A 316 -11.87 1.95 6.03
CA CYS A 316 -10.47 1.65 6.31
C CYS A 316 -10.03 2.27 7.65
N VAL A 317 -10.33 3.54 7.90
CA VAL A 317 -9.98 4.23 9.16
C VAL A 317 -10.61 3.52 10.36
N ILE A 318 -11.90 3.24 10.30
CA ILE A 318 -12.61 2.53 11.38
C ILE A 318 -12.00 1.13 11.58
N GLY A 319 -11.75 0.39 10.51
CA GLY A 319 -11.13 -0.93 10.56
C GLY A 319 -9.75 -0.89 11.20
N ILE A 320 -8.88 0.04 10.79
CA ILE A 320 -7.53 0.22 11.35
C ILE A 320 -7.59 0.58 12.83
N ILE A 321 -8.48 1.48 13.23
CA ILE A 321 -8.65 1.88 14.63
C ILE A 321 -9.11 0.69 15.47
N LEU A 322 -10.08 -0.09 15.00
CA LEU A 322 -10.56 -1.28 15.71
C LEU A 322 -9.45 -2.32 15.88
N VAL A 323 -8.69 -2.58 14.81
CA VAL A 323 -7.55 -3.49 14.85
C VAL A 323 -6.49 -2.99 15.83
N GLY A 324 -6.17 -1.71 15.82
CA GLY A 324 -5.19 -1.11 16.73
C GLY A 324 -5.56 -1.24 18.19
N TYR A 325 -6.80 -0.90 18.56
CA TYR A 325 -7.26 -1.07 19.93
C TYR A 325 -7.31 -2.56 20.36
N LEU A 326 -7.68 -3.45 19.43
CA LEU A 326 -7.67 -4.87 19.69
C LEU A 326 -6.24 -5.37 20.00
N PHE A 327 -5.24 -4.96 19.23
CA PHE A 327 -3.85 -5.31 19.50
C PHE A 327 -3.33 -4.72 20.82
N ASN A 328 -3.72 -3.49 21.15
CA ASN A 328 -3.37 -2.91 22.45
C ASN A 328 -3.99 -3.68 23.61
N ALA A 329 -5.22 -4.16 23.46
CA ALA A 329 -5.89 -4.99 24.47
C ALA A 329 -5.23 -6.38 24.60
N ILE A 330 -4.84 -6.99 23.48
CA ILE A 330 -4.22 -8.32 23.47
C ILE A 330 -2.76 -8.25 23.90
N GLN A 331 -2.07 -7.14 23.74
CA GLN A 331 -0.67 -6.97 24.15
C GLN A 331 -0.44 -7.30 25.64
N SER A 332 -1.44 -7.12 26.47
CA SER A 332 -1.36 -7.48 27.90
C SER A 332 -1.39 -8.99 28.15
N PHE A 333 -1.77 -9.81 27.15
CA PHE A 333 -1.90 -11.27 27.25
C PHE A 333 -0.85 -12.04 26.43
N ILE A 334 -0.08 -11.35 25.59
CA ILE A 334 1.01 -11.91 24.77
C ILE A 334 2.34 -11.53 25.40
#